data_e1284e8fed180226546c973e6088687a
#
_entry.id   e1284e8fed180226546c973e6088687a
#
_cell.length_a   1.000
_cell.length_b   1.000
_cell.length_c   1.000
_cell.angle_alpha   90.00
_cell.angle_beta   90.00
_cell.angle_gamma   90.00
#
_symmetry.space_group_name_H-M   'P 1'
#
loop_
_entity.id
_entity.type
_entity.pdbx_description
1 polymer ?
#
loop_
_entity_poly.entity_id
_entity_poly.type
_entity_poly.pdbx_seq_one_letter_code
_entity_poly.pdbx_strand_id
1 'polypeptide(L)' 'MSNEEILKILRELVAEQFAKEPEEITLDTAFEGDLGADSVDLVELVMAMEEEFEVGEIEEEELSSLKTVGDAVNYLA' A
#
# COMPACT_ATOMS: atom_id res chain seq x y z
N MET A 1 -0.56 -14.95 -6.01
CA MET A 1 -1.62 -14.50 -5.10
C MET A 1 -2.78 -13.89 -5.86
N SER A 2 -4.00 -14.11 -5.38
CA SER A 2 -5.16 -13.44 -5.96
C SER A 2 -5.20 -11.98 -5.52
N ASN A 3 -5.96 -11.15 -6.23
CA ASN A 3 -6.12 -9.76 -5.86
C ASN A 3 -6.73 -9.61 -4.46
N GLU A 4 -7.62 -10.52 -4.09
CA GLU A 4 -8.23 -10.50 -2.76
C GLU A 4 -7.22 -10.75 -1.65
N GLU A 5 -6.30 -11.67 -1.88
CA GLU A 5 -5.24 -11.96 -0.92
C GLU A 5 -4.28 -10.79 -0.79
N ILE A 6 -3.91 -10.19 -1.92
CA ILE A 6 -3.04 -9.02 -1.93
C ILE A 6 -3.71 -7.87 -1.17
N LEU A 7 -4.98 -7.61 -1.44
CA LEU A 7 -5.72 -6.56 -0.76
C LEU A 7 -5.78 -6.81 0.75
N LYS A 8 -6.01 -8.06 1.16
CA LYS A 8 -6.10 -8.40 2.57
C LYS A 8 -4.80 -8.09 3.29
N ILE A 9 -3.68 -8.53 2.73
CA ILE A 9 -2.37 -8.31 3.35
C ILE A 9 -2.02 -6.83 3.34
N LEU A 10 -2.23 -6.17 2.22
CA LEU A 10 -1.93 -4.75 2.08
C LEU A 10 -2.78 -3.91 3.03
N ARG A 11 -4.05 -4.26 3.18
CA ARG A 11 -4.95 -3.58 4.10
C ARG A 11 -4.41 -3.65 5.53
N GLU A 12 -3.92 -4.80 5.95
CA GLU A 12 -3.34 -4.96 7.27
C GLU A 12 -2.08 -4.13 7.44
N LEU A 13 -1.21 -4.10 6.43
CA LEU A 13 0.01 -3.29 6.48
C LEU A 13 -0.32 -1.82 6.58
N VAL A 14 -1.25 -1.34 5.77
CA VAL A 14 -1.65 0.07 5.76
C VAL A 14 -2.31 0.45 7.08
N ALA A 15 -3.22 -0.40 7.56
CA ALA A 15 -3.92 -0.13 8.81
C ALA A 15 -2.94 -0.02 9.98
N GLU A 16 -1.96 -0.90 10.02
CA GLU A 16 -0.96 -0.88 11.07
C GLU A 16 -0.08 0.37 11.00
N GLN A 17 0.38 0.71 9.81
CA GLN A 17 1.29 1.84 9.65
C GLN A 17 0.61 3.18 9.96
N PHE A 18 -0.64 3.33 9.58
CA PHE A 18 -1.36 4.59 9.74
C PHE A 18 -2.32 4.60 10.93
N ALA A 19 -2.26 3.56 11.77
CA ALA A 19 -3.08 3.43 12.98
C ALA A 19 -4.57 3.53 12.65
N LYS A 20 -4.99 2.84 11.59
CA LYS A 20 -6.40 2.77 11.16
C LYS A 20 -6.92 1.35 11.35
N GLU A 21 -8.24 1.21 11.33
CA GLU A 21 -8.86 -0.10 11.33
C GLU A 21 -8.81 -0.68 9.90
N PRO A 22 -8.54 -1.98 9.74
CA PRO A 22 -8.51 -2.57 8.40
C PRO A 22 -9.80 -2.35 7.61
N GLU A 23 -10.95 -2.30 8.29
CA GLU A 23 -12.24 -2.08 7.64
C GLU A 23 -12.36 -0.70 6.99
N GLU A 24 -11.57 0.25 7.43
CA GLU A 24 -11.57 1.60 6.87
C GLU A 24 -10.78 1.69 5.57
N ILE A 25 -9.96 0.68 5.28
CA ILE A 25 -9.10 0.68 4.11
C ILE A 25 -9.79 -0.02 2.95
N THR A 26 -9.98 0.70 1.85
CA THR A 26 -10.61 0.16 0.64
C THR A 26 -9.70 0.42 -0.56
N LEU A 27 -10.08 -0.10 -1.72
CA LEU A 27 -9.33 0.13 -2.96
C LEU A 27 -9.29 1.62 -3.32
N ASP A 28 -10.28 2.38 -2.92
CA ASP A 28 -10.37 3.80 -3.22
C ASP A 28 -9.62 4.68 -2.22
N THR A 29 -9.12 4.10 -1.13
CA THR A 29 -8.40 4.86 -0.12
C THR A 29 -7.14 5.47 -0.70
N ALA A 30 -7.04 6.79 -0.66
CA ALA A 30 -5.86 7.51 -1.15
C ALA A 30 -4.84 7.65 -0.04
N PHE A 31 -3.58 7.35 -0.35
CA PHE A 31 -2.53 7.41 0.67
C PHE A 31 -2.34 8.83 1.18
N GLU A 32 -2.25 9.80 0.31
CA GLU A 32 -2.07 11.19 0.72
C GLU A 32 -3.38 11.82 1.18
N GLY A 33 -4.43 11.66 0.41
CA GLY A 33 -5.70 12.34 0.67
C GLY A 33 -6.45 11.79 1.87
N ASP A 34 -6.55 10.48 1.99
CA ASP A 34 -7.33 9.86 3.05
C ASP A 34 -6.50 9.50 4.28
N LEU A 35 -5.26 9.13 4.09
CA LEU A 35 -4.40 8.68 5.17
C LEU A 35 -3.39 9.74 5.63
N GLY A 36 -3.25 10.82 4.86
CA GLY A 36 -2.32 11.88 5.19
C GLY A 36 -0.85 11.45 5.08
N ALA A 37 -0.56 10.49 4.22
CA ALA A 37 0.79 9.97 4.06
C ALA A 37 1.68 10.99 3.36
N ASP A 38 2.90 11.17 3.87
CA ASP A 38 3.91 11.96 3.20
C ASP A 38 4.92 11.01 2.52
N SER A 39 5.99 11.58 1.96
CA SER A 39 6.99 10.78 1.23
C SER A 39 7.65 9.73 2.11
N VAL A 40 7.89 10.05 3.37
CA VAL A 40 8.53 9.12 4.31
C VAL A 40 7.59 7.96 4.62
N ASP A 41 6.32 8.27 4.85
CA ASP A 41 5.32 7.24 5.12
C ASP A 41 5.18 6.29 3.94
N LEU A 42 5.19 6.82 2.72
CA LEU A 42 5.08 6.00 1.52
C LEU A 42 6.31 5.11 1.33
N VAL A 43 7.49 5.62 1.61
CA VAL A 43 8.73 4.84 1.52
C VAL A 43 8.68 3.69 2.52
N GLU A 44 8.26 3.96 3.75
CA GLU A 44 8.16 2.92 4.76
C GLU A 44 7.14 1.84 4.37
N LEU A 45 6.00 2.27 3.83
CA LEU A 45 4.97 1.33 3.37
C LEU A 45 5.51 0.47 2.22
N VAL A 46 6.19 1.10 1.26
CA VAL A 46 6.76 0.38 0.12
C VAL A 46 7.79 -0.65 0.58
N MET A 47 8.62 -0.29 1.54
CA MET A 47 9.60 -1.23 2.09
C MET A 47 8.92 -2.44 2.74
N ALA A 48 7.83 -2.19 3.47
CA ALA A 48 7.04 -3.28 4.05
C ALA A 48 6.42 -4.16 2.97
N MET A 49 5.93 -3.55 1.89
CA MET A 49 5.36 -4.29 0.76
C MET A 49 6.41 -5.16 0.08
N GLU A 50 7.60 -4.63 -0.15
CA GLU A 50 8.69 -5.37 -0.76
C GLU A 50 9.03 -6.61 0.06
N GLU A 51 9.09 -6.45 1.36
CA GLU A 51 9.41 -7.53 2.28
C GLU A 51 8.29 -8.56 2.36
N GLU A 52 7.06 -8.10 2.49
CA GLU A 52 5.91 -8.98 2.68
C GLU A 52 5.54 -9.75 1.41
N PHE A 53 5.63 -9.11 0.25
CA PHE A 53 5.25 -9.72 -1.03
C PHE A 53 6.44 -10.25 -1.82
N GLU A 54 7.64 -10.06 -1.33
CA GLU A 54 8.87 -10.53 -1.98
C GLU A 54 8.99 -10.10 -3.45
N VAL A 55 8.60 -8.86 -3.75
CA VAL A 55 8.59 -8.36 -5.13
C VAL A 55 9.88 -7.67 -5.55
N GLY A 56 10.86 -7.64 -4.68
CA GLY A 56 12.11 -6.94 -4.96
C GLY A 56 11.96 -5.45 -4.78
N GLU A 57 12.90 -4.69 -5.31
CA GLU A 57 12.92 -3.24 -5.14
C GLU A 57 11.88 -2.55 -6.04
N ILE A 58 11.06 -1.70 -5.43
CA ILE A 58 10.07 -0.91 -6.15
C ILE A 58 10.72 0.42 -6.53
N GLU A 59 10.74 0.73 -7.83
CA GLU A 59 11.36 1.94 -8.35
C GLU A 59 10.61 3.19 -7.91
N GLU A 60 11.34 4.29 -7.77
CA GLU A 60 10.76 5.57 -7.38
C GLU A 60 9.67 6.04 -8.37
N GLU A 61 9.86 5.76 -9.65
CA GLU A 61 8.87 6.10 -10.67
C GLU A 61 7.55 5.38 -10.44
N GLU A 62 7.61 4.11 -10.04
CA GLU A 62 6.43 3.31 -9.75
C GLU A 62 5.77 3.79 -8.47
N LEU A 63 6.57 4.18 -7.48
CA LEU A 63 6.08 4.72 -6.23
C LEU A 63 5.21 5.96 -6.47
N SER A 64 5.62 6.82 -7.38
CA SER A 64 4.87 8.04 -7.66
C SER A 64 3.51 7.77 -8.31
N SER A 65 3.31 6.58 -8.89
CA SER A 65 2.03 6.20 -9.47
C SER A 65 1.11 5.49 -8.47
N LEU A 66 1.60 5.15 -7.29
CA LEU A 66 0.83 4.47 -6.26
C LEU A 66 0.09 5.50 -5.41
N LYS A 67 -1.06 5.94 -5.89
CA LYS A 67 -1.86 6.97 -5.22
C LYS A 67 -2.93 6.41 -4.31
N THR A 68 -3.48 5.26 -4.67
CA THR A 68 -4.53 4.60 -3.88
C THR A 68 -4.12 3.17 -3.55
N VAL A 69 -4.84 2.58 -2.60
CA VAL A 69 -4.64 1.17 -2.25
C VAL A 69 -4.88 0.29 -3.48
N GLY A 70 -5.87 0.64 -4.31
CA GLY A 70 -6.14 -0.09 -5.56
C GLY A 70 -4.96 -0.07 -6.52
N ASP A 71 -4.28 1.07 -6.64
CA ASP A 71 -3.09 1.18 -7.47
C ASP A 71 -2.00 0.21 -6.98
N ALA A 72 -1.82 0.13 -5.67
CA ALA A 72 -0.83 -0.77 -5.08
C ALA A 72 -1.20 -2.24 -5.30
N VAL A 73 -2.47 -2.58 -5.17
CA VAL A 73 -2.94 -3.95 -5.45
C VAL A 73 -2.66 -4.32 -6.89
N ASN A 74 -2.97 -3.43 -7.84
CA ASN A 74 -2.72 -3.67 -9.25
C ASN A 74 -1.23 -3.85 -9.55
N TYR A 75 -0.40 -3.08 -8.89
CA TYR A 75 1.04 -3.19 -9.04
C TYR A 75 1.55 -4.56 -8.57
N LEU A 76 1.02 -5.04 -7.45
CA LEU A 76 1.45 -6.30 -6.84
C LEU A 76 0.83 -7.54 -7.50
N ALA A 77 -0.25 -7.34 -8.23
CA ALA A 77 -0.98 -8.46 -8.86
C ALA A 77 -0.23 -9.07 -10.03
#